data_f57d57358a655f825df932e3663876ac
#
_entry.id   f57d57358a655f825df932e3663876ac
#
_cell.length_a   1.000
_cell.length_b   1.000
_cell.length_c   1.000
_cell.angle_alpha   90.00
_cell.angle_beta   90.00
_cell.angle_gamma   90.00
#
_symmetry.space_group_name_H-M   'P 1'
#
loop_
_entity.id
_entity.type
_entity.pdbx_description
1 polymer ?
#
loop_
_entity_poly.entity_id
_entity_poly.type
_entity_poly.pdbx_seq_one_letter_code
_entity_poly.pdbx_strand_id
1 'polypeptide(L)'
;MEANCDNEWEFKSCLTHRMRELGRQYPDAGYGDLFFQWLMDDDAQSYGSYSNGSAMRVSPVAWFTDTLEDAERLAKWSAEITHDHPDGIRGAQAVAAAVFLARTGADKDEIREYISENYYDLDFTLDEIRPGYRHTMTCEGSVPQAIMCFLEAEDFEDAIRNAVSLGGDGDTQAAIAGAIAEGFFGIPEELAEEAYEHMDDILKEHFWSYSGEVY
;
A
#
# COMPACT_ATOMS: atom_id res chain seq x y z
N MET A 1 0.18 2.84 -22.17
CA MET A 1 1.59 3.35 -22.21
C MET A 1 2.28 2.72 -21.02
N GLU A 2 3.14 1.74 -21.27
CA GLU A 2 3.95 1.11 -20.23
C GLU A 2 4.98 2.13 -19.75
N ALA A 3 5.05 2.38 -18.45
CA ALA A 3 6.06 3.27 -17.89
C ALA A 3 7.41 2.56 -17.92
N ASN A 4 8.46 3.27 -18.37
CA ASN A 4 9.82 2.77 -18.24
C ASN A 4 10.25 2.89 -16.77
N CYS A 5 10.30 1.76 -16.06
CA CYS A 5 10.64 1.71 -14.63
C CYS A 5 12.11 2.10 -14.32
N ASP A 6 12.94 2.27 -15.34
CA ASP A 6 14.33 2.72 -15.18
C ASP A 6 14.45 4.26 -15.28
N ASN A 7 13.39 4.95 -15.69
CA ASN A 7 13.38 6.40 -15.85
C ASN A 7 12.42 7.05 -14.84
N GLU A 8 12.98 7.71 -13.83
CA GLU A 8 12.22 8.35 -12.75
C GLU A 8 11.17 9.36 -13.27
N TRP A 9 11.56 10.22 -14.19
CA TRP A 9 10.64 11.23 -14.72
C TRP A 9 9.47 10.60 -15.49
N GLU A 10 9.74 9.59 -16.30
CA GLU A 10 8.74 8.89 -17.08
C GLU A 10 7.77 8.11 -16.18
N PHE A 11 8.31 7.40 -15.18
CA PHE A 11 7.51 6.67 -14.19
C PHE A 11 6.57 7.63 -13.44
N LYS A 12 7.12 8.69 -12.83
CA LYS A 12 6.32 9.67 -12.08
C LYS A 12 5.27 10.38 -12.94
N SER A 13 5.62 10.74 -14.17
CA SER A 13 4.70 11.39 -15.11
C SER A 13 3.54 10.46 -15.49
N CYS A 14 3.83 9.20 -15.83
CA CYS A 14 2.84 8.19 -16.17
C CYS A 14 1.92 7.92 -14.97
N LEU A 15 2.49 7.69 -13.79
CA LEU A 15 1.71 7.41 -12.57
C LEU A 15 0.80 8.59 -12.20
N THR A 16 1.32 9.82 -12.25
CA THR A 16 0.54 11.05 -12.01
C THR A 16 -0.65 11.14 -12.97
N HIS A 17 -0.41 10.92 -14.26
CA HIS A 17 -1.46 10.95 -15.28
C HIS A 17 -2.54 9.91 -14.99
N ARG A 18 -2.15 8.65 -14.74
CA ARG A 18 -3.10 7.56 -14.47
C ARG A 18 -3.89 7.75 -13.18
N MET A 19 -3.25 8.21 -12.12
CA MET A 19 -3.94 8.51 -10.86
C MET A 19 -4.98 9.62 -11.04
N ARG A 20 -4.65 10.68 -11.79
CA ARG A 20 -5.61 11.76 -12.10
C ARG A 20 -6.73 11.28 -13.01
N GLU A 21 -6.43 10.51 -14.03
CA GLU A 21 -7.41 9.95 -14.97
C GLU A 21 -8.46 9.10 -14.22
N LEU A 22 -8.02 8.14 -13.40
CA LEU A 22 -8.91 7.27 -12.64
C LEU A 22 -9.61 8.03 -11.51
N GLY A 23 -8.86 8.78 -10.70
CA GLY A 23 -9.43 9.45 -9.53
C GLY A 23 -10.49 10.49 -9.87
N ARG A 24 -10.38 11.16 -11.01
CA ARG A 24 -11.41 12.12 -11.48
C ARG A 24 -12.71 11.45 -11.90
N GLN A 25 -12.71 10.13 -12.14
CA GLN A 25 -13.94 9.36 -12.38
C GLN A 25 -14.71 9.09 -11.07
N TYR A 26 -14.02 9.21 -9.92
CA TYR A 26 -14.58 8.97 -8.60
C TYR A 26 -14.46 10.19 -7.67
N PRO A 27 -15.02 11.35 -8.01
CA PRO A 27 -14.81 12.59 -7.26
C PRO A 27 -15.32 12.53 -5.83
N ASP A 28 -16.27 11.66 -5.53
CA ASP A 28 -16.92 11.49 -4.24
C ASP A 28 -16.38 10.28 -3.44
N ALA A 29 -15.20 9.74 -3.79
CA ALA A 29 -14.61 8.58 -3.12
C ALA A 29 -14.01 8.87 -1.73
N GLY A 30 -14.20 10.06 -1.16
CA GLY A 30 -13.74 10.39 0.19
C GLY A 30 -12.25 10.73 0.29
N TYR A 31 -11.67 11.27 -0.76
CA TYR A 31 -10.26 11.70 -0.76
C TYR A 31 -10.01 12.78 0.31
N GLY A 32 -8.80 12.74 0.91
CA GLY A 32 -8.34 13.85 1.74
C GLY A 32 -8.19 15.16 0.92
N ASP A 33 -8.42 16.31 1.56
CA ASP A 33 -8.51 17.62 0.90
C ASP A 33 -7.30 17.96 0.01
N LEU A 34 -6.07 17.68 0.49
CA LEU A 34 -4.85 17.98 -0.27
C LEU A 34 -4.71 17.06 -1.49
N PHE A 35 -5.08 15.78 -1.34
CA PHE A 35 -5.05 14.84 -2.45
C PHE A 35 -6.12 15.19 -3.50
N PHE A 36 -7.31 15.58 -3.06
CA PHE A 36 -8.38 16.02 -3.96
C PHE A 36 -7.98 17.28 -4.75
N GLN A 37 -7.35 18.27 -4.10
CA GLN A 37 -6.83 19.46 -4.78
C GLN A 37 -5.77 19.08 -5.82
N TRP A 38 -4.80 18.23 -5.45
CA TRP A 38 -3.78 17.74 -6.36
C TRP A 38 -4.37 16.95 -7.54
N LEU A 39 -5.43 16.19 -7.28
CA LEU A 39 -6.11 15.40 -8.30
C LEU A 39 -6.79 16.29 -9.35
N MET A 40 -7.40 17.41 -8.92
CA MET A 40 -8.18 18.29 -9.79
C MET A 40 -7.35 19.38 -10.50
N ASP A 41 -6.14 19.66 -10.04
CA ASP A 41 -5.23 20.66 -10.62
C ASP A 41 -4.09 19.99 -11.39
N ASP A 42 -4.05 20.19 -12.71
CA ASP A 42 -3.01 19.59 -13.57
C ASP A 42 -1.61 20.16 -13.30
N ASP A 43 -1.52 21.36 -12.76
CA ASP A 43 -0.26 22.04 -12.43
C ASP A 43 0.22 21.76 -10.99
N ALA A 44 -0.62 21.10 -10.16
CA ALA A 44 -0.28 20.81 -8.78
C ALA A 44 0.96 19.90 -8.67
N GLN A 45 1.87 20.32 -7.81
CA GLN A 45 3.07 19.55 -7.44
C GLN A 45 2.80 18.71 -6.19
N SER A 46 3.78 17.89 -5.79
CA SER A 46 3.76 17.23 -4.48
C SER A 46 3.58 18.26 -3.36
N TYR A 47 2.97 17.84 -2.26
CA TYR A 47 2.54 18.75 -1.19
C TYR A 47 3.06 18.35 0.18
N GLY A 48 4.14 17.57 0.24
CA GLY A 48 4.83 17.23 1.49
C GLY A 48 4.01 16.37 2.45
N SER A 49 3.09 15.55 1.94
CA SER A 49 2.28 14.70 2.80
C SER A 49 3.13 13.63 3.49
N TYR A 50 2.84 13.40 4.76
CA TYR A 50 3.38 12.30 5.59
C TYR A 50 2.28 11.28 5.96
N SER A 51 1.10 11.41 5.32
CA SER A 51 -0.02 10.52 5.57
C SER A 51 0.19 9.14 4.93
N ASN A 52 -0.61 8.17 5.36
CA ASN A 52 -0.53 6.77 4.96
C ASN A 52 -1.01 6.48 3.52
N GLY A 53 -1.52 7.49 2.81
CA GLY A 53 -2.00 7.35 1.45
C GLY A 53 -0.93 6.90 0.42
N SER A 54 0.36 7.18 0.66
CA SER A 54 1.46 6.63 -0.14
C SER A 54 1.66 5.14 0.10
N ALA A 55 1.52 4.70 1.34
CA ALA A 55 1.74 3.32 1.76
C ALA A 55 0.60 2.39 1.33
N MET A 56 -0.67 2.81 1.47
CA MET A 56 -1.82 1.96 1.15
C MET A 56 -1.95 1.59 -0.33
N ARG A 57 -1.35 2.38 -1.23
CA ARG A 57 -1.47 2.19 -2.69
C ARG A 57 -0.24 1.60 -3.36
N VAL A 58 0.83 1.34 -2.59
CA VAL A 58 2.16 1.07 -3.17
C VAL A 58 2.39 -0.38 -3.59
N SER A 59 1.59 -1.32 -3.07
CA SER A 59 1.80 -2.75 -3.27
C SER A 59 2.09 -3.19 -4.72
N PRO A 60 1.47 -2.60 -5.78
CA PRO A 60 1.73 -3.03 -7.14
C PRO A 60 3.20 -2.94 -7.56
N VAL A 61 3.97 -1.96 -7.05
CA VAL A 61 5.38 -1.83 -7.44
C VAL A 61 6.20 -3.06 -7.03
N ALA A 62 5.84 -3.68 -5.91
CA ALA A 62 6.51 -4.88 -5.43
C ALA A 62 6.20 -6.13 -6.26
N TRP A 63 5.10 -6.15 -7.02
CA TRP A 63 4.73 -7.25 -7.91
C TRP A 63 5.46 -7.19 -9.26
N PHE A 64 5.79 -5.99 -9.73
CA PHE A 64 6.42 -5.73 -11.03
C PHE A 64 7.94 -5.52 -10.98
N THR A 65 8.57 -5.84 -9.84
CA THR A 65 10.03 -5.70 -9.68
C THR A 65 10.69 -7.05 -9.38
N ASP A 66 11.92 -7.21 -9.87
CA ASP A 66 12.70 -8.44 -9.69
C ASP A 66 13.64 -8.36 -8.49
N THR A 67 13.88 -7.17 -7.95
CA THR A 67 14.78 -6.94 -6.82
C THR A 67 14.13 -6.08 -5.75
N LEU A 68 14.54 -6.31 -4.50
CA LEU A 68 14.08 -5.50 -3.35
C LEU A 68 14.49 -4.03 -3.52
N GLU A 69 15.69 -3.76 -4.02
CA GLU A 69 16.18 -2.40 -4.27
C GLU A 69 15.29 -1.66 -5.27
N ASP A 70 14.83 -2.34 -6.34
CA ASP A 70 13.91 -1.76 -7.31
C ASP A 70 12.52 -1.51 -6.71
N ALA A 71 12.02 -2.43 -5.88
CA ALA A 71 10.75 -2.25 -5.19
C ALA A 71 10.78 -1.01 -4.29
N GLU A 72 11.83 -0.84 -3.50
CA GLU A 72 12.04 0.33 -2.64
C GLU A 72 12.23 1.63 -3.45
N ARG A 73 12.97 1.57 -4.54
CA ARG A 73 13.18 2.71 -5.45
C ARG A 73 11.88 3.17 -6.10
N LEU A 74 11.10 2.25 -6.65
CA LEU A 74 9.82 2.59 -7.28
C LEU A 74 8.78 3.02 -6.25
N ALA A 75 8.79 2.45 -5.04
CA ALA A 75 7.95 2.90 -3.93
C ALA A 75 8.24 4.36 -3.56
N LYS A 76 9.53 4.73 -3.47
CA LYS A 76 9.93 6.13 -3.27
C LYS A 76 9.37 7.02 -4.37
N TRP A 77 9.56 6.69 -5.65
CA TRP A 77 9.06 7.48 -6.77
C TRP A 77 7.52 7.58 -6.77
N SER A 78 6.84 6.49 -6.42
CA SER A 78 5.38 6.48 -6.26
C SER A 78 4.89 7.40 -5.14
N ALA A 79 5.61 7.46 -4.02
CA ALA A 79 5.27 8.37 -2.93
C ALA A 79 5.49 9.82 -3.31
N GLU A 80 6.63 10.15 -3.92
CA GLU A 80 7.10 11.51 -4.17
C GLU A 80 6.20 12.36 -5.07
N ILE A 81 5.27 11.77 -5.81
CA ILE A 81 4.31 12.55 -6.62
C ILE A 81 3.30 13.34 -5.77
N THR A 82 3.09 12.95 -4.49
CA THR A 82 2.16 13.58 -3.54
C THR A 82 2.70 13.63 -2.12
N HIS A 83 3.41 12.57 -1.68
CA HIS A 83 3.87 12.33 -0.31
C HIS A 83 5.39 12.36 -0.25
N ASP A 84 5.99 13.49 -0.65
CA ASP A 84 7.43 13.71 -0.70
C ASP A 84 8.06 14.07 0.67
N HIS A 85 7.28 14.00 1.75
CA HIS A 85 7.81 14.04 3.11
C HIS A 85 8.60 12.74 3.41
N PRO A 86 9.73 12.79 4.14
CA PRO A 86 10.50 11.60 4.49
C PRO A 86 9.66 10.45 5.08
N ASP A 87 8.69 10.75 5.95
CA ASP A 87 7.81 9.73 6.55
C ASP A 87 6.84 9.13 5.55
N GLY A 88 6.33 9.92 4.58
CA GLY A 88 5.50 9.41 3.50
C GLY A 88 6.24 8.46 2.58
N ILE A 89 7.49 8.79 2.25
CA ILE A 89 8.40 7.94 1.46
C ILE A 89 8.73 6.66 2.24
N ARG A 90 9.14 6.80 3.51
CA ARG A 90 9.48 5.68 4.39
C ARG A 90 8.34 4.67 4.50
N GLY A 91 7.10 5.15 4.67
CA GLY A 91 5.93 4.29 4.77
C GLY A 91 5.69 3.48 3.50
N ALA A 92 5.79 4.12 2.33
CA ALA A 92 5.65 3.43 1.05
C ALA A 92 6.77 2.39 0.83
N GLN A 93 8.03 2.73 1.11
CA GLN A 93 9.15 1.80 0.99
C GLN A 93 9.01 0.61 1.93
N ALA A 94 8.61 0.82 3.18
CA ALA A 94 8.40 -0.26 4.14
C ALA A 94 7.34 -1.26 3.67
N VAL A 95 6.21 -0.77 3.15
CA VAL A 95 5.15 -1.66 2.63
C VAL A 95 5.60 -2.40 1.40
N ALA A 96 6.24 -1.71 0.44
CA ALA A 96 6.74 -2.37 -0.77
C ALA A 96 7.79 -3.44 -0.45
N ALA A 97 8.70 -3.16 0.49
CA ALA A 97 9.69 -4.14 0.95
C ALA A 97 9.02 -5.36 1.60
N ALA A 98 8.03 -5.14 2.48
CA ALA A 98 7.31 -6.24 3.14
C ALA A 98 6.55 -7.12 2.12
N VAL A 99 5.87 -6.51 1.13
CA VAL A 99 5.18 -7.24 0.05
C VAL A 99 6.18 -8.01 -0.81
N PHE A 100 7.30 -7.38 -1.19
CA PHE A 100 8.34 -8.04 -1.99
C PHE A 100 8.93 -9.25 -1.28
N LEU A 101 9.32 -9.10 -0.02
CA LEU A 101 9.86 -10.18 0.80
C LEU A 101 8.86 -11.33 0.96
N ALA A 102 7.59 -11.01 1.27
CA ALA A 102 6.52 -11.98 1.42
C ALA A 102 6.33 -12.82 0.13
N ARG A 103 6.19 -12.16 -1.03
CA ARG A 103 5.97 -12.86 -2.30
C ARG A 103 7.18 -13.64 -2.81
N THR A 104 8.40 -13.30 -2.37
CA THR A 104 9.63 -13.98 -2.76
C THR A 104 10.04 -15.09 -1.78
N GLY A 105 9.22 -15.37 -0.78
CA GLY A 105 9.35 -16.53 0.10
C GLY A 105 10.14 -16.29 1.38
N ALA A 106 10.35 -15.04 1.79
CA ALA A 106 10.86 -14.73 3.12
C ALA A 106 9.84 -15.15 4.19
N ASP A 107 10.32 -15.65 5.33
CA ASP A 107 9.46 -15.94 6.46
C ASP A 107 9.12 -14.67 7.27
N LYS A 108 8.20 -14.79 8.23
CA LYS A 108 7.73 -13.65 9.02
C LYS A 108 8.82 -13.02 9.90
N ASP A 109 9.75 -13.83 10.38
CA ASP A 109 10.86 -13.35 11.21
C ASP A 109 11.84 -12.56 10.35
N GLU A 110 12.14 -13.02 9.13
CA GLU A 110 12.97 -12.30 8.16
C GLU A 110 12.33 -10.97 7.74
N ILE A 111 11.01 -10.95 7.49
CA ILE A 111 10.27 -9.71 7.18
C ILE A 111 10.30 -8.75 8.37
N ARG A 112 10.05 -9.25 9.60
CA ARG A 112 10.11 -8.44 10.81
C ARG A 112 11.49 -7.83 11.02
N GLU A 113 12.55 -8.64 10.91
CA GLU A 113 13.93 -8.19 11.08
C GLU A 113 14.27 -7.10 10.07
N TYR A 114 13.98 -7.33 8.78
CA TYR A 114 14.25 -6.34 7.73
C TYR A 114 13.54 -5.01 7.97
N ILE A 115 12.25 -5.05 8.29
CA ILE A 115 11.47 -3.83 8.54
C ILE A 115 11.95 -3.12 9.81
N SER A 116 12.30 -3.88 10.87
CA SER A 116 12.77 -3.29 12.12
C SER A 116 14.14 -2.61 11.97
N GLU A 117 15.02 -3.17 11.18
CA GLU A 117 16.34 -2.59 10.93
C GLU A 117 16.33 -1.35 10.03
N ASN A 118 15.41 -1.29 9.06
CA ASN A 118 15.47 -0.29 8.00
C ASN A 118 14.38 0.79 8.09
N TYR A 119 13.23 0.52 8.73
CA TYR A 119 12.07 1.40 8.66
C TYR A 119 11.41 1.72 9.99
N TYR A 120 10.85 0.72 10.69
CA TYR A 120 10.01 0.91 11.87
C TYR A 120 10.33 -0.10 12.94
N ASP A 121 10.42 0.35 14.19
CA ASP A 121 10.44 -0.54 15.35
C ASP A 121 9.14 -1.36 15.42
N LEU A 122 9.26 -2.68 15.45
CA LEU A 122 8.17 -3.64 15.56
C LEU A 122 8.22 -4.43 16.91
N ASP A 123 8.85 -3.88 17.95
CA ASP A 123 8.92 -4.49 19.27
C ASP A 123 7.64 -4.18 20.09
N PHE A 124 6.51 -4.61 19.58
CA PHE A 124 5.21 -4.55 20.24
C PHE A 124 4.29 -5.65 19.70
N THR A 125 3.18 -5.91 20.40
CA THR A 125 2.11 -6.80 19.96
C THR A 125 0.81 -6.05 19.74
N LEU A 126 -0.10 -6.62 18.94
CA LEU A 126 -1.44 -6.04 18.74
C LEU A 126 -2.21 -5.92 20.03
N ASP A 127 -2.10 -6.91 20.93
CA ASP A 127 -2.79 -6.90 22.21
C ASP A 127 -2.32 -5.78 23.14
N GLU A 128 -1.03 -5.45 23.12
CA GLU A 128 -0.47 -4.34 23.90
C GLU A 128 -0.98 -2.98 23.43
N ILE A 129 -1.07 -2.76 22.13
CA ILE A 129 -1.46 -1.47 21.58
C ILE A 129 -2.98 -1.28 21.49
N ARG A 130 -3.75 -2.36 21.31
CA ARG A 130 -5.21 -2.34 21.08
C ARG A 130 -6.00 -1.48 22.08
N PRO A 131 -5.75 -1.51 23.42
CA PRO A 131 -6.52 -0.68 24.35
C PRO A 131 -6.32 0.84 24.16
N GLY A 132 -5.15 1.23 23.67
CA GLY A 132 -4.73 2.63 23.51
C GLY A 132 -4.78 3.16 22.08
N TYR A 133 -4.88 2.28 21.09
CA TYR A 133 -4.81 2.67 19.68
C TYR A 133 -5.96 3.57 19.26
N ARG A 134 -5.67 4.55 18.44
CA ARG A 134 -6.64 5.57 18.00
C ARG A 134 -6.45 5.84 16.51
N HIS A 135 -7.49 6.38 15.89
CA HIS A 135 -7.45 6.79 14.50
C HIS A 135 -6.30 7.78 14.23
N THR A 136 -5.50 7.46 13.24
CA THR A 136 -4.42 8.29 12.73
C THR A 136 -4.26 8.04 11.22
N MET A 137 -3.93 9.09 10.48
CA MET A 137 -3.68 9.01 9.03
C MET A 137 -2.19 9.14 8.69
N THR A 138 -1.29 9.10 9.68
CA THR A 138 0.16 9.19 9.45
C THR A 138 0.76 7.84 9.10
N CYS A 139 1.81 7.81 8.29
CA CYS A 139 2.56 6.56 8.04
C CYS A 139 3.09 5.96 9.34
N GLU A 140 3.67 6.77 10.23
CA GLU A 140 4.22 6.32 11.52
C GLU A 140 3.17 5.66 12.43
N GLY A 141 1.94 6.17 12.39
CA GLY A 141 0.86 5.63 13.23
C GLY A 141 0.04 4.50 12.60
N SER A 142 0.22 4.19 11.31
CA SER A 142 -0.57 3.19 10.60
C SER A 142 0.25 2.04 10.04
N VAL A 143 1.41 2.32 9.44
CA VAL A 143 2.20 1.33 8.69
C VAL A 143 2.76 0.23 9.58
N PRO A 144 3.50 0.52 10.69
CA PRO A 144 4.02 -0.54 11.54
C PRO A 144 2.90 -1.38 12.16
N GLN A 145 1.76 -0.78 12.51
CA GLN A 145 0.61 -1.50 13.06
C GLN A 145 -0.03 -2.43 12.02
N ALA A 146 -0.14 -1.98 10.78
CA ALA A 146 -0.66 -2.81 9.69
C ALA A 146 0.28 -3.98 9.35
N ILE A 147 1.60 -3.75 9.37
CA ILE A 147 2.59 -4.82 9.21
C ILE A 147 2.46 -5.83 10.36
N MET A 148 2.26 -5.38 11.61
CA MET A 148 2.04 -6.27 12.74
C MET A 148 0.75 -7.08 12.60
N CYS A 149 -0.33 -6.51 12.01
CA CYS A 149 -1.55 -7.26 11.72
C CYS A 149 -1.30 -8.47 10.82
N PHE A 150 -0.41 -8.34 9.84
CA PHE A 150 0.05 -9.47 9.03
C PHE A 150 0.98 -10.42 9.81
N LEU A 151 1.96 -9.89 10.53
CA LEU A 151 2.96 -10.71 11.23
C LEU A 151 2.33 -11.64 12.28
N GLU A 152 1.29 -11.19 12.98
CA GLU A 152 0.56 -11.99 13.98
C GLU A 152 -0.56 -12.87 13.37
N ALA A 153 -0.92 -12.69 12.10
CA ALA A 153 -2.00 -13.42 11.46
C ALA A 153 -1.64 -14.88 11.18
N GLU A 154 -2.63 -15.77 11.21
CA GLU A 154 -2.48 -17.18 10.86
C GLU A 154 -2.73 -17.44 9.37
N ASP A 155 -3.55 -16.60 8.72
CA ASP A 155 -3.88 -16.66 7.29
C ASP A 155 -4.22 -15.28 6.72
N PHE A 156 -4.62 -15.22 5.44
CA PHE A 156 -4.98 -13.99 4.75
C PHE A 156 -6.16 -13.27 5.41
N GLU A 157 -7.24 -14.01 5.71
CA GLU A 157 -8.45 -13.44 6.30
C GLU A 157 -8.16 -12.88 7.71
N ASP A 158 -7.35 -13.59 8.50
CA ASP A 158 -6.95 -13.17 9.84
C ASP A 158 -6.14 -11.86 9.81
N ALA A 159 -5.27 -11.67 8.82
CA ALA A 159 -4.54 -10.41 8.64
C ALA A 159 -5.50 -9.22 8.42
N ILE A 160 -6.51 -9.39 7.58
CA ILE A 160 -7.55 -8.37 7.36
C ILE A 160 -8.36 -8.12 8.63
N ARG A 161 -8.78 -9.19 9.33
CA ARG A 161 -9.55 -9.10 10.58
C ARG A 161 -8.76 -8.41 11.69
N ASN A 162 -7.47 -8.70 11.82
CA ASN A 162 -6.58 -8.02 12.74
C ASN A 162 -6.56 -6.52 12.48
N ALA A 163 -6.37 -6.11 11.22
CA ALA A 163 -6.32 -4.70 10.83
C ALA A 163 -7.64 -3.96 11.11
N VAL A 164 -8.77 -4.55 10.71
CA VAL A 164 -10.10 -3.93 10.94
C VAL A 164 -10.42 -3.87 12.43
N SER A 165 -10.15 -4.95 13.18
CA SER A 165 -10.48 -5.05 14.61
C SER A 165 -9.57 -4.21 15.51
N LEU A 166 -8.38 -3.84 15.04
CA LEU A 166 -7.48 -2.94 15.77
C LEU A 166 -8.11 -1.54 15.91
N GLY A 167 -8.92 -1.15 14.95
CA GLY A 167 -9.52 0.18 14.89
C GLY A 167 -8.59 1.19 14.20
N GLY A 168 -8.90 2.47 14.33
CA GLY A 168 -8.13 3.52 13.65
C GLY A 168 -8.56 3.70 12.20
N ASP A 169 -7.61 3.82 11.28
CA ASP A 169 -7.79 3.94 9.83
C ASP A 169 -7.86 2.52 9.21
N GLY A 170 -8.99 1.85 9.50
CA GLY A 170 -9.13 0.40 9.32
C GLY A 170 -9.06 -0.07 7.86
N ASP A 171 -9.56 0.72 6.91
CA ASP A 171 -9.49 0.43 5.47
C ASP A 171 -8.06 0.52 4.94
N THR A 172 -7.33 1.59 5.31
CA THR A 172 -5.91 1.74 4.98
C THR A 172 -5.07 0.63 5.60
N GLN A 173 -5.30 0.30 6.88
CA GLN A 173 -4.56 -0.76 7.56
C GLN A 173 -4.85 -2.13 6.94
N ALA A 174 -6.10 -2.40 6.58
CA ALA A 174 -6.50 -3.63 5.89
C ALA A 174 -5.90 -3.72 4.48
N ALA A 175 -5.82 -2.59 3.75
CA ALA A 175 -5.17 -2.56 2.45
C ALA A 175 -3.68 -2.91 2.54
N ILE A 176 -2.97 -2.38 3.54
CA ILE A 176 -1.53 -2.66 3.77
C ILE A 176 -1.33 -4.11 4.22
N ALA A 177 -2.05 -4.55 5.28
CA ALA A 177 -1.91 -5.90 5.83
C ALA A 177 -2.30 -6.96 4.80
N GLY A 178 -3.38 -6.73 4.05
CA GLY A 178 -3.86 -7.60 2.99
C GLY A 178 -2.88 -7.73 1.83
N ALA A 179 -2.26 -6.63 1.39
CA ALA A 179 -1.26 -6.67 0.34
C ALA A 179 -0.02 -7.51 0.71
N ILE A 180 0.41 -7.45 1.96
CA ILE A 180 1.52 -8.29 2.46
C ILE A 180 1.06 -9.75 2.58
N ALA A 181 -0.14 -9.96 3.14
CA ALA A 181 -0.74 -11.29 3.32
C ALA A 181 -1.00 -12.00 1.98
N GLU A 182 -1.38 -11.26 0.92
CA GLU A 182 -1.49 -11.79 -0.44
C GLU A 182 -0.15 -12.38 -0.91
N GLY A 183 0.94 -11.65 -0.75
CA GLY A 183 2.28 -12.11 -1.13
C GLY A 183 2.74 -13.35 -0.35
N PHE A 184 2.28 -13.52 0.89
CA PHE A 184 2.70 -14.59 1.78
C PHE A 184 1.81 -15.83 1.75
N PHE A 185 0.49 -15.64 1.84
CA PHE A 185 -0.50 -16.71 1.94
C PHE A 185 -1.25 -16.98 0.62
N GLY A 186 -1.26 -16.02 -0.30
CA GLY A 186 -2.22 -15.94 -1.40
C GLY A 186 -3.60 -15.46 -0.93
N ILE A 187 -4.47 -15.10 -1.88
CA ILE A 187 -5.86 -14.73 -1.59
C ILE A 187 -6.75 -15.97 -1.75
N PRO A 188 -7.58 -16.33 -0.75
CA PRO A 188 -8.60 -17.37 -0.91
C PRO A 188 -9.56 -17.00 -2.06
N GLU A 189 -9.84 -17.97 -2.95
CA GLU A 189 -10.67 -17.77 -4.15
C GLU A 189 -12.04 -17.17 -3.84
N GLU A 190 -12.69 -17.66 -2.77
CA GLU A 190 -14.00 -17.17 -2.33
C GLU A 190 -13.97 -15.68 -1.94
N LEU A 191 -12.89 -15.23 -1.28
CA LEU A 191 -12.74 -13.80 -0.91
C LEU A 191 -12.40 -12.93 -2.13
N ALA A 192 -11.61 -13.45 -3.06
CA ALA A 192 -11.31 -12.74 -4.31
C ALA A 192 -12.58 -12.57 -5.17
N GLU A 193 -13.40 -13.60 -5.28
CA GLU A 193 -14.68 -13.54 -5.99
C GLU A 193 -15.64 -12.54 -5.33
N GLU A 194 -15.78 -12.59 -4.00
CA GLU A 194 -16.64 -11.65 -3.27
C GLU A 194 -16.16 -10.19 -3.44
N ALA A 195 -14.85 -9.94 -3.33
CA ALA A 195 -14.30 -8.61 -3.56
C ALA A 195 -14.55 -8.11 -4.98
N TYR A 196 -14.40 -8.99 -5.98
CA TYR A 196 -14.67 -8.68 -7.38
C TYR A 196 -16.15 -8.29 -7.60
N GLU A 197 -17.11 -8.99 -6.96
CA GLU A 197 -18.53 -8.65 -7.07
C GLU A 197 -18.85 -7.23 -6.56
N HIS A 198 -18.07 -6.70 -5.60
CA HIS A 198 -18.24 -5.36 -5.06
C HIS A 198 -17.62 -4.25 -5.93
N MET A 199 -16.82 -4.60 -6.95
CA MET A 199 -16.28 -3.63 -7.89
C MET A 199 -17.35 -3.16 -8.87
N ASP A 200 -17.30 -1.90 -9.28
CA ASP A 200 -18.09 -1.40 -10.39
C ASP A 200 -17.47 -1.78 -11.76
N ASP A 201 -18.18 -1.45 -12.84
CA ASP A 201 -17.76 -1.87 -14.19
C ASP A 201 -16.40 -1.28 -14.60
N ILE A 202 -16.08 -0.05 -14.16
CA ILE A 202 -14.82 0.61 -14.48
C ILE A 202 -13.66 -0.11 -13.78
N LEU A 203 -13.81 -0.40 -12.49
CA LEU A 203 -12.79 -1.13 -11.73
C LEU A 203 -12.62 -2.56 -12.25
N LYS A 204 -13.72 -3.24 -12.62
CA LYS A 204 -13.69 -4.58 -13.25
C LYS A 204 -12.92 -4.57 -14.56
N GLU A 205 -13.11 -3.57 -15.42
CA GLU A 205 -12.37 -3.44 -16.68
C GLU A 205 -10.87 -3.28 -16.44
N HIS A 206 -10.48 -2.45 -15.46
CA HIS A 206 -9.08 -2.28 -15.09
C HIS A 206 -8.50 -3.56 -14.48
N PHE A 207 -9.21 -4.21 -13.58
CA PHE A 207 -8.77 -5.47 -12.96
C PHE A 207 -8.42 -6.54 -14.00
N TRP A 208 -9.30 -6.77 -14.99
CA TRP A 208 -9.06 -7.76 -16.05
C TRP A 208 -7.89 -7.42 -16.98
N SER A 209 -7.62 -6.14 -17.19
CA SER A 209 -6.49 -5.73 -18.05
C SER A 209 -5.13 -6.05 -17.43
N TYR A 210 -5.05 -6.23 -16.10
CA TYR A 210 -3.81 -6.50 -15.37
C TYR A 210 -3.72 -7.94 -14.85
N SER A 211 -4.82 -8.59 -14.47
CA SER A 211 -4.82 -9.95 -13.91
C SER A 211 -4.32 -11.03 -14.89
N GLY A 212 -4.38 -10.78 -16.18
CA GLY A 212 -3.82 -11.67 -17.20
C GLY A 212 -2.30 -11.70 -17.29
N GLU A 213 -1.60 -10.81 -16.57
CA GLU A 213 -0.14 -10.71 -16.56
C GLU A 213 0.49 -11.21 -15.24
N VAL A 214 -0.32 -11.36 -14.18
CA VAL A 214 0.16 -11.65 -12.81
C VAL A 214 -0.20 -13.05 -12.32
N TYR A 215 -1.21 -13.72 -12.93
CA TYR A 215 -1.66 -15.06 -12.52
C TYR A 215 -1.58 -16.07 -13.66
#